data_d5a2d7fa7fbdf3bca214b23e5d9c7f69
#
_entry.id   d5a2d7fa7fbdf3bca214b23e5d9c7f69
#
_cell.length_a   1.000
_cell.length_b   1.000
_cell.length_c   1.000
_cell.angle_alpha   90.00
_cell.angle_beta   90.00
_cell.angle_gamma   90.00
#
_symmetry.space_group_name_H-M   'P 1'
#
loop_
_entity.id
_entity.type
_entity.pdbx_description
1 polymer ?
#
loop_
_entity_poly.entity_id
_entity_poly.type
_entity_poly.pdbx_seq_one_letter_code
_entity_poly.pdbx_strand_id
1 'polypeptide(L)'
;MQDWTSVLAAVRVGGWVIYPLTILAILAVAIALDRAYVFLCFGRLSGTLRGTHDIAAPGSALDWAGRLKDVSSQNAFRRMSAPWAPDPSVPLWLREAKAQSVAAQIECDMSKGFWVLETIVTAAPLLGLLGTIVGMMHSFQLFGGDGLVDPGGVTGGVAQSLVATAIGLVVALFALFAFNYFSRRLERLMDELESFANARLSEIRLADAPAGALP
;
A
#
# COMPACT_ATOMS: atom_id res chain seq x y z
N MET A 1 -14.26 -28.25 9.22
CA MET A 1 -15.12 -27.95 8.04
C MET A 1 -16.42 -27.22 8.40
N GLN A 2 -16.74 -27.05 9.69
CA GLN A 2 -17.95 -26.34 10.13
C GLN A 2 -17.87 -24.82 10.02
N ASP A 3 -16.66 -24.25 10.04
CA ASP A 3 -16.50 -22.79 10.11
C ASP A 3 -16.81 -22.04 8.80
N TRP A 4 -16.61 -22.67 7.65
CA TRP A 4 -16.93 -22.05 6.34
C TRP A 4 -18.42 -21.99 6.04
N THR A 5 -19.18 -22.98 6.53
CA THR A 5 -20.64 -23.00 6.38
C THR A 5 -21.31 -21.95 7.26
N SER A 6 -20.75 -21.68 8.45
CA SER A 6 -21.23 -20.64 9.34
C SER A 6 -20.93 -19.23 8.79
N VAL A 7 -19.75 -19.02 8.15
CA VAL A 7 -19.41 -17.75 7.48
C VAL A 7 -20.33 -17.52 6.28
N LEU A 8 -20.56 -18.54 5.45
CA LEU A 8 -21.50 -18.44 4.32
C LEU A 8 -22.96 -18.22 4.79
N ALA A 9 -23.35 -18.79 5.90
CA ALA A 9 -24.65 -18.55 6.52
C ALA A 9 -24.74 -17.10 7.04
N ALA A 10 -23.71 -16.58 7.69
CA ALA A 10 -23.64 -15.19 8.15
C ALA A 10 -23.71 -14.19 6.95
N VAL A 11 -23.06 -14.51 5.83
CA VAL A 11 -23.16 -13.72 4.58
C VAL A 11 -24.60 -13.75 4.01
N ARG A 12 -25.29 -14.88 4.09
CA ARG A 12 -26.71 -14.96 3.68
C ARG A 12 -27.66 -14.19 4.61
N VAL A 13 -27.31 -14.11 5.89
CA VAL A 13 -28.13 -13.47 6.91
C VAL A 13 -28.04 -11.93 6.83
N GLY A 14 -26.95 -11.33 6.38
CA GLY A 14 -26.71 -9.89 6.46
C GLY A 14 -27.38 -9.00 5.42
N GLY A 15 -28.30 -9.53 4.60
CA GLY A 15 -29.11 -8.76 3.67
C GLY A 15 -28.34 -8.12 2.50
N TRP A 16 -28.99 -7.17 1.83
CA TRP A 16 -28.46 -6.52 0.61
C TRP A 16 -27.11 -5.83 0.79
N VAL A 17 -26.82 -5.28 1.97
CA VAL A 17 -25.60 -4.52 2.26
C VAL A 17 -24.33 -5.41 2.28
N ILE A 18 -24.50 -6.72 2.45
CA ILE A 18 -23.34 -7.65 2.41
C ILE A 18 -22.71 -7.71 1.03
N TYR A 19 -23.46 -7.56 -0.06
CA TYR A 19 -22.87 -7.60 -1.41
C TYR A 19 -21.79 -6.53 -1.63
N PRO A 20 -22.05 -5.23 -1.41
CA PRO A 20 -20.99 -4.22 -1.53
C PRO A 20 -19.85 -4.43 -0.52
N LEU A 21 -20.11 -4.91 0.70
CA LEU A 21 -19.06 -5.20 1.68
C LEU A 21 -18.14 -6.35 1.22
N THR A 22 -18.69 -7.41 0.63
CA THR A 22 -17.88 -8.50 0.07
C THR A 22 -17.04 -8.05 -1.11
N ILE A 23 -17.55 -7.17 -1.97
CA ILE A 23 -16.77 -6.58 -3.05
C ILE A 23 -15.59 -5.77 -2.48
N LEU A 24 -15.83 -4.91 -1.48
CA LEU A 24 -14.75 -4.15 -0.82
C LEU A 24 -13.73 -5.07 -0.14
N ALA A 25 -14.18 -6.15 0.50
CA ALA A 25 -13.29 -7.12 1.12
C ALA A 25 -12.37 -7.80 0.09
N ILE A 26 -12.94 -8.28 -1.02
CA ILE A 26 -12.18 -8.92 -2.12
C ILE A 26 -11.18 -7.91 -2.71
N LEU A 27 -11.62 -6.67 -2.93
CA LEU A 27 -10.76 -5.62 -3.48
C LEU A 27 -9.61 -5.27 -2.53
N ALA A 28 -9.87 -5.17 -1.22
CA ALA A 28 -8.85 -4.92 -0.22
C ALA A 28 -7.80 -6.04 -0.19
N VAL A 29 -8.24 -7.30 -0.20
CA VAL A 29 -7.33 -8.47 -0.24
C VAL A 29 -6.55 -8.50 -1.54
N ALA A 30 -7.19 -8.28 -2.69
CA ALA A 30 -6.53 -8.28 -4.00
C ALA A 30 -5.43 -7.21 -4.07
N ILE A 31 -5.71 -5.98 -3.63
CA ILE A 31 -4.72 -4.89 -3.60
C ILE A 31 -3.60 -5.21 -2.60
N ALA A 32 -3.94 -5.73 -1.42
CA ALA A 32 -2.93 -6.10 -0.42
C ALA A 32 -1.98 -7.18 -0.94
N LEU A 33 -2.49 -8.20 -1.63
CA LEU A 33 -1.67 -9.26 -2.24
C LEU A 33 -0.82 -8.73 -3.40
N ASP A 34 -1.39 -7.89 -4.27
CA ASP A 34 -0.65 -7.25 -5.37
C ASP A 34 0.50 -6.39 -4.81
N ARG A 35 0.23 -5.57 -3.82
CA ARG A 35 1.26 -4.75 -3.18
C ARG A 35 2.29 -5.58 -2.43
N ALA A 36 1.88 -6.63 -1.72
CA ALA A 36 2.80 -7.56 -1.08
C ALA A 36 3.76 -8.19 -2.11
N TYR A 37 3.24 -8.63 -3.24
CA TYR A 37 4.05 -9.17 -4.33
C TYR A 37 5.04 -8.13 -4.88
N VAL A 38 4.56 -6.91 -5.19
CA VAL A 38 5.40 -5.81 -5.67
C VAL A 38 6.51 -5.51 -4.66
N PHE A 39 6.20 -5.32 -3.38
CA PHE A 39 7.19 -5.03 -2.35
C PHE A 39 8.17 -6.19 -2.09
N LEU A 40 7.74 -7.43 -2.23
CA LEU A 40 8.63 -8.59 -2.15
C LEU A 40 9.59 -8.66 -3.34
N CYS A 41 9.12 -8.37 -4.55
CA CYS A 41 9.95 -8.33 -5.75
C CYS A 41 10.92 -7.15 -5.75
N PHE A 42 10.48 -5.96 -5.34
CA PHE A 42 11.31 -4.75 -5.28
C PHE A 42 12.20 -4.70 -4.03
N GLY A 43 11.72 -5.23 -2.89
CA GLY A 43 12.42 -5.20 -1.61
C GLY A 43 13.49 -6.28 -1.43
N ARG A 44 13.55 -7.27 -2.29
CA ARG A 44 14.56 -8.35 -2.22
C ARG A 44 16.00 -7.87 -2.38
N LEU A 45 16.18 -6.69 -2.97
CA LEU A 45 17.49 -6.05 -3.08
C LEU A 45 17.90 -5.26 -1.83
N SER A 46 16.96 -4.74 -1.09
CA SER A 46 17.25 -4.01 0.16
C SER A 46 18.04 -4.87 1.16
N GLY A 47 17.83 -6.20 1.17
CA GLY A 47 18.58 -7.12 2.02
C GLY A 47 20.04 -7.31 1.60
N THR A 48 20.32 -7.34 0.30
CA THR A 48 21.68 -7.53 -0.24
C THR A 48 22.48 -6.24 -0.20
N LEU A 49 21.81 -5.08 -0.29
CA LEU A 49 22.42 -3.75 -0.19
C LEU A 49 22.50 -3.22 1.24
N ARG A 50 21.77 -3.82 2.20
CA ARG A 50 21.83 -3.46 3.63
C ARG A 50 23.17 -3.78 4.29
N GLY A 51 23.99 -4.64 3.66
CA GLY A 51 25.40 -4.84 4.03
C GLY A 51 26.34 -3.71 3.58
N THR A 52 25.81 -2.74 2.86
CA THR A 52 26.56 -1.66 2.26
C THR A 52 26.35 -0.31 2.97
N HIS A 53 26.61 -0.26 4.27
CA HIS A 53 27.16 0.97 4.84
C HIS A 53 28.43 1.40 4.06
N ASP A 54 28.98 0.48 3.25
CA ASP A 54 30.10 0.70 2.33
C ASP A 54 29.73 1.34 0.98
N ILE A 55 28.45 1.55 0.64
CA ILE A 55 28.08 2.26 -0.61
C ILE A 55 28.41 3.75 -0.49
N ALA A 56 28.51 4.27 0.73
CA ALA A 56 28.94 5.64 1.01
C ALA A 56 30.48 5.79 1.12
N ALA A 57 31.25 4.70 0.98
CA ALA A 57 32.70 4.78 1.01
C ALA A 57 33.23 5.44 -0.27
N PRO A 58 34.07 6.49 -0.18
CA PRO A 58 34.65 7.15 -1.33
C PRO A 58 35.52 6.14 -2.08
N GLY A 59 35.22 5.90 -3.35
CA GLY A 59 35.92 4.95 -4.23
C GLY A 59 35.09 3.78 -4.74
N SER A 60 33.87 3.53 -4.23
CA SER A 60 33.00 2.41 -4.63
C SER A 60 32.16 2.69 -5.90
N ALA A 61 32.37 3.82 -6.56
CA ALA A 61 31.55 4.29 -7.69
C ALA A 61 31.47 3.31 -8.88
N LEU A 62 32.47 2.45 -9.07
CA LEU A 62 32.50 1.45 -10.15
C LEU A 62 31.86 0.11 -9.75
N ASP A 63 31.79 -0.21 -8.46
CA ASP A 63 31.33 -1.52 -7.97
C ASP A 63 29.79 -1.62 -7.92
N TRP A 64 29.07 -0.52 -7.62
CA TRP A 64 27.62 -0.50 -7.60
C TRP A 64 26.99 -0.71 -8.98
N ALA A 65 27.59 -0.16 -10.05
CA ALA A 65 27.09 -0.31 -11.42
C ALA A 65 27.18 -1.77 -11.89
N GLY A 66 28.22 -2.50 -11.46
CA GLY A 66 28.36 -3.93 -11.70
C GLY A 66 27.28 -4.74 -10.99
N ARG A 67 27.06 -4.48 -9.72
CA ARG A 67 26.06 -5.18 -8.87
C ARG A 67 24.61 -4.93 -9.30
N LEU A 68 24.31 -3.78 -9.87
CA LEU A 68 22.99 -3.45 -10.37
C LEU A 68 22.69 -4.02 -11.75
N LYS A 69 23.67 -4.53 -12.49
CA LYS A 69 23.46 -5.15 -13.81
C LYS A 69 22.66 -6.46 -13.73
N ASP A 70 22.85 -7.23 -12.67
CA ASP A 70 22.16 -8.52 -12.46
C ASP A 70 20.74 -8.35 -11.89
N VAL A 71 20.33 -7.11 -11.62
CA VAL A 71 19.07 -6.79 -11.03
C VAL A 71 18.04 -6.44 -12.10
N SER A 72 16.79 -6.88 -11.89
CA SER A 72 15.66 -6.57 -12.78
C SER A 72 15.62 -5.07 -13.15
N SER A 73 15.36 -4.76 -14.41
CA SER A 73 15.25 -3.39 -14.91
C SER A 73 14.18 -2.55 -14.20
N GLN A 74 13.21 -3.21 -13.56
CA GLN A 74 12.14 -2.57 -12.81
C GLN A 74 12.52 -2.23 -11.37
N ASN A 75 13.69 -2.64 -10.90
CA ASN A 75 14.11 -2.37 -9.54
C ASN A 75 14.30 -0.87 -9.30
N ALA A 76 13.80 -0.36 -8.17
CA ALA A 76 13.83 1.05 -7.81
C ALA A 76 15.26 1.63 -7.80
N PHE A 77 16.21 0.90 -7.22
CA PHE A 77 17.62 1.33 -7.16
C PHE A 77 18.27 1.38 -8.54
N ARG A 78 17.97 0.41 -9.43
CA ARG A 78 18.47 0.44 -10.80
C ARG A 78 17.89 1.60 -11.59
N ARG A 79 16.61 1.89 -11.44
CA ARG A 79 15.98 3.07 -12.06
C ARG A 79 16.62 4.37 -11.53
N MET A 80 16.84 4.45 -10.22
CA MET A 80 17.45 5.60 -9.56
C MET A 80 18.92 5.78 -9.91
N SER A 81 19.62 4.72 -10.29
CA SER A 81 21.03 4.80 -10.70
C SER A 81 21.23 5.37 -12.11
N ALA A 82 20.23 5.30 -12.98
CA ALA A 82 20.35 5.71 -14.38
C ALA A 82 20.76 7.19 -14.58
N PRO A 83 20.19 8.17 -13.84
CA PRO A 83 20.60 9.58 -13.95
C PRO A 83 22.07 9.85 -13.55
N TRP A 84 22.67 8.95 -12.77
CA TRP A 84 24.01 9.08 -12.23
C TRP A 84 25.08 8.37 -13.09
N ALA A 85 24.68 7.81 -14.24
CA ALA A 85 25.63 7.23 -15.18
C ALA A 85 26.66 8.30 -15.63
N PRO A 86 27.96 7.95 -15.75
CA PRO A 86 28.98 8.88 -16.14
C PRO A 86 28.77 9.32 -17.60
N ASP A 87 28.26 10.52 -17.78
CA ASP A 87 28.10 11.19 -19.08
C ASP A 87 28.56 12.63 -18.92
N PRO A 88 29.76 12.97 -19.40
CA PRO A 88 30.29 14.34 -19.25
C PRO A 88 29.49 15.40 -20.02
N SER A 89 28.62 14.99 -20.96
CA SER A 89 27.80 15.93 -21.73
C SER A 89 26.57 16.45 -20.97
N VAL A 90 26.18 15.78 -19.87
CA VAL A 90 24.97 16.13 -19.11
C VAL A 90 25.36 16.97 -17.88
N PRO A 91 24.92 18.22 -17.79
CA PRO A 91 25.21 19.08 -16.64
C PRO A 91 24.56 18.54 -15.35
N LEU A 92 25.21 18.80 -14.20
CA LEU A 92 24.83 18.24 -12.90
C LEU A 92 23.39 18.57 -12.53
N TRP A 93 22.96 19.83 -12.74
CA TRP A 93 21.56 20.24 -12.43
C TRP A 93 20.51 19.42 -13.19
N LEU A 94 20.83 18.97 -14.43
CA LEU A 94 19.92 18.16 -15.22
C LEU A 94 19.90 16.71 -14.71
N ARG A 95 20.99 16.17 -14.18
CA ARG A 95 21.04 14.87 -13.53
C ARG A 95 20.21 14.86 -12.24
N GLU A 96 20.32 15.92 -11.43
CA GLU A 96 19.48 16.13 -10.24
C GLU A 96 18.00 16.17 -10.60
N ALA A 97 17.60 16.96 -11.59
CA ALA A 97 16.23 17.04 -12.04
C ALA A 97 15.69 15.69 -12.57
N LYS A 98 16.51 14.94 -13.32
CA LYS A 98 16.15 13.58 -13.77
C LYS A 98 16.02 12.62 -12.59
N ALA A 99 16.88 12.67 -11.61
CA ALA A 99 16.80 11.83 -10.41
C ALA A 99 15.52 12.09 -9.61
N GLN A 100 15.16 13.36 -9.41
CA GLN A 100 13.89 13.74 -8.78
C GLN A 100 12.68 13.22 -9.57
N SER A 101 12.70 13.36 -10.90
CA SER A 101 11.62 12.83 -11.76
C SER A 101 11.49 11.31 -11.65
N VAL A 102 12.61 10.59 -11.60
CA VAL A 102 12.64 9.12 -11.43
C VAL A 102 12.12 8.73 -10.04
N ALA A 103 12.51 9.45 -8.99
CA ALA A 103 12.00 9.23 -7.63
C ALA A 103 10.48 9.38 -7.57
N ALA A 104 9.94 10.47 -8.12
CA ALA A 104 8.49 10.70 -8.18
C ALA A 104 7.74 9.60 -8.98
N GLN A 105 8.34 9.10 -10.07
CA GLN A 105 7.76 7.99 -10.83
C GLN A 105 7.76 6.69 -10.02
N ILE A 106 8.84 6.39 -9.29
CA ILE A 106 8.91 5.20 -8.42
C ILE A 106 7.85 5.29 -7.33
N GLU A 107 7.72 6.43 -6.67
CA GLU A 107 6.70 6.68 -5.65
C GLU A 107 5.29 6.48 -6.20
N CYS A 108 4.98 7.06 -7.34
CA CYS A 108 3.69 6.92 -8.02
C CYS A 108 3.41 5.44 -8.39
N ASP A 109 4.39 4.71 -8.92
CA ASP A 109 4.23 3.31 -9.28
C ASP A 109 3.98 2.42 -8.06
N MET A 110 4.62 2.71 -6.94
CA MET A 110 4.53 1.92 -5.72
C MET A 110 3.33 2.27 -4.84
N SER A 111 2.83 3.50 -4.90
CA SER A 111 1.63 3.94 -4.17
C SER A 111 0.31 3.57 -4.86
N LYS A 112 0.36 2.98 -6.06
CA LYS A 112 -0.84 2.55 -6.80
C LYS A 112 -1.74 1.68 -5.91
N GLY A 113 -3.02 2.02 -5.84
CA GLY A 113 -4.02 1.30 -5.05
C GLY A 113 -4.10 1.69 -3.56
N PHE A 114 -3.17 2.50 -3.03
CA PHE A 114 -3.26 2.95 -1.63
C PHE A 114 -4.50 3.78 -1.37
N TRP A 115 -4.86 4.67 -2.31
CA TRP A 115 -6.09 5.46 -2.21
C TRP A 115 -7.36 4.60 -2.13
N VAL A 116 -7.36 3.41 -2.76
CA VAL A 116 -8.48 2.48 -2.66
C VAL A 116 -8.54 1.85 -1.28
N LEU A 117 -7.40 1.41 -0.73
CA LEU A 117 -7.33 0.89 0.64
C LEU A 117 -7.80 1.94 1.65
N GLU A 118 -7.35 3.18 1.53
CA GLU A 118 -7.75 4.31 2.35
C GLU A 118 -9.26 4.57 2.25
N THR A 119 -9.81 4.51 1.03
CA THR A 119 -11.27 4.62 0.82
C THR A 119 -12.02 3.48 1.50
N ILE A 120 -11.52 2.24 1.44
CA ILE A 120 -12.14 1.09 2.08
C ILE A 120 -12.14 1.24 3.61
N VAL A 121 -11.07 1.77 4.20
CA VAL A 121 -10.97 2.05 5.64
C VAL A 121 -12.15 2.89 6.13
N THR A 122 -12.56 3.89 5.35
CA THR A 122 -13.66 4.79 5.70
C THR A 122 -15.03 4.28 5.24
N ALA A 123 -15.10 3.73 4.03
CA ALA A 123 -16.36 3.30 3.42
C ALA A 123 -16.93 2.01 4.03
N ALA A 124 -16.07 1.04 4.40
CA ALA A 124 -16.57 -0.23 4.90
C ALA A 124 -17.34 -0.12 6.24
N PRO A 125 -16.90 0.67 7.25
CA PRO A 125 -17.72 0.89 8.45
C PRO A 125 -19.01 1.63 8.18
N LEU A 126 -19.01 2.61 7.26
CA LEU A 126 -20.19 3.36 6.90
C LEU A 126 -21.24 2.46 6.20
N LEU A 127 -20.80 1.55 5.33
CA LEU A 127 -21.66 0.53 4.74
C LEU A 127 -22.19 -0.44 5.79
N GLY A 128 -21.36 -0.84 6.75
CA GLY A 128 -21.81 -1.64 7.88
C GLY A 128 -22.89 -0.94 8.71
N LEU A 129 -22.70 0.34 9.01
CA LEU A 129 -23.69 1.16 9.69
C LEU A 129 -24.99 1.30 8.87
N LEU A 130 -24.88 1.52 7.56
CA LEU A 130 -26.03 1.52 6.66
C LEU A 130 -26.80 0.20 6.75
N GLY A 131 -26.09 -0.91 6.86
CA GLY A 131 -26.69 -2.24 7.07
C GLY A 131 -27.53 -2.32 8.33
N THR A 132 -27.10 -1.69 9.45
CA THR A 132 -27.92 -1.65 10.67
C THR A 132 -29.16 -0.81 10.50
N ILE A 133 -29.06 0.35 9.86
CA ILE A 133 -30.22 1.23 9.63
C ILE A 133 -31.26 0.52 8.78
N VAL A 134 -30.83 -0.05 7.64
CA VAL A 134 -31.76 -0.76 6.74
C VAL A 134 -32.36 -2.01 7.40
N GLY A 135 -31.53 -2.80 8.11
CA GLY A 135 -32.01 -3.99 8.81
C GLY A 135 -33.04 -3.69 9.91
N MET A 136 -32.77 -2.65 10.72
CA MET A 136 -33.73 -2.20 11.74
C MET A 136 -35.00 -1.65 11.11
N MET A 137 -34.92 -0.83 10.05
CA MET A 137 -36.09 -0.34 9.33
C MET A 137 -36.98 -1.51 8.86
N HIS A 138 -36.37 -2.52 8.27
CA HIS A 138 -37.11 -3.71 7.81
C HIS A 138 -37.78 -4.46 8.97
N SER A 139 -37.09 -4.60 10.10
CA SER A 139 -37.60 -5.25 11.30
C SER A 139 -38.81 -4.51 11.87
N PHE A 140 -38.77 -3.17 11.88
CA PHE A 140 -39.90 -2.35 12.35
C PHE A 140 -41.11 -2.37 11.40
N GLN A 141 -40.92 -2.58 10.10
CA GLN A 141 -42.02 -2.75 9.16
C GLN A 141 -42.88 -4.01 9.46
N LEU A 142 -42.25 -5.05 10.06
CA LEU A 142 -42.94 -6.26 10.49
C LEU A 142 -43.90 -6.02 11.68
N PHE A 143 -43.77 -4.90 12.40
CA PHE A 143 -44.70 -4.52 13.48
C PHE A 143 -45.98 -3.83 12.96
N GLY A 144 -45.98 -3.31 11.74
CA GLY A 144 -47.07 -2.48 11.21
C GLY A 144 -48.19 -3.22 10.47
N GLY A 145 -48.09 -4.55 10.33
CA GLY A 145 -49.08 -5.38 9.62
C GLY A 145 -50.02 -6.12 10.57
N ASP A 146 -51.29 -5.96 10.38
CA ASP A 146 -52.46 -6.74 10.90
C ASP A 146 -52.39 -7.43 12.28
N GLY A 147 -51.78 -6.79 13.29
CA GLY A 147 -52.04 -7.11 14.70
C GLY A 147 -51.33 -8.32 15.32
N LEU A 148 -50.61 -9.11 14.58
CA LEU A 148 -49.77 -10.20 15.12
C LEU A 148 -48.30 -9.84 15.00
N VAL A 149 -47.69 -9.42 16.12
CA VAL A 149 -46.26 -9.17 16.21
C VAL A 149 -45.55 -10.51 16.18
N ASP A 150 -44.63 -10.72 15.19
CA ASP A 150 -43.69 -11.84 15.22
C ASP A 150 -42.39 -11.41 15.92
N PRO A 151 -42.19 -11.70 17.21
CA PRO A 151 -40.98 -11.33 17.95
C PRO A 151 -39.74 -11.99 17.39
N GLY A 152 -39.86 -13.16 16.71
CA GLY A 152 -38.78 -13.91 16.11
C GLY A 152 -38.21 -13.19 14.87
N GLY A 153 -39.08 -12.67 14.03
CA GLY A 153 -38.69 -11.90 12.83
C GLY A 153 -37.94 -10.60 13.17
N VAL A 154 -38.42 -9.90 14.20
CA VAL A 154 -37.75 -8.66 14.68
C VAL A 154 -36.35 -8.95 15.24
N THR A 155 -36.27 -9.94 16.13
CA THR A 155 -34.97 -10.33 16.73
C THR A 155 -33.99 -10.80 15.65
N GLY A 156 -34.47 -11.55 14.65
CA GLY A 156 -33.67 -11.97 13.50
C GLY A 156 -33.12 -10.81 12.68
N GLY A 157 -33.97 -9.82 12.38
CA GLY A 157 -33.53 -8.64 11.60
C GLY A 157 -32.53 -7.75 12.34
N VAL A 158 -32.69 -7.60 13.66
CA VAL A 158 -31.72 -6.89 14.50
C VAL A 158 -30.38 -7.66 14.52
N ALA A 159 -30.37 -8.96 14.75
CA ALA A 159 -29.17 -9.79 14.74
C ALA A 159 -28.46 -9.70 13.37
N GLN A 160 -29.20 -9.77 12.27
CA GLN A 160 -28.71 -9.62 10.92
C GLN A 160 -28.00 -8.28 10.70
N SER A 161 -28.58 -7.19 11.18
CA SER A 161 -28.02 -5.86 11.03
C SER A 161 -26.68 -5.69 11.77
N LEU A 162 -26.56 -6.27 12.96
CA LEU A 162 -25.31 -6.25 13.74
C LEU A 162 -24.18 -7.02 13.05
N VAL A 163 -24.48 -8.13 12.38
CA VAL A 163 -23.51 -8.88 11.58
C VAL A 163 -22.93 -8.03 10.45
N ALA A 164 -23.75 -7.25 9.74
CA ALA A 164 -23.29 -6.37 8.68
C ALA A 164 -22.27 -5.32 9.19
N THR A 165 -22.54 -4.73 10.36
CA THR A 165 -21.60 -3.78 10.98
C THR A 165 -20.32 -4.47 11.41
N ALA A 166 -20.39 -5.63 12.02
CA ALA A 166 -19.20 -6.38 12.44
C ALA A 166 -18.30 -6.71 11.23
N ILE A 167 -18.88 -7.16 10.11
CA ILE A 167 -18.14 -7.43 8.88
C ILE A 167 -17.50 -6.15 8.33
N GLY A 168 -18.27 -5.03 8.29
CA GLY A 168 -17.75 -3.74 7.83
C GLY A 168 -16.54 -3.28 8.62
N LEU A 169 -16.56 -3.43 9.95
CA LEU A 169 -15.43 -3.11 10.83
C LEU A 169 -14.22 -4.01 10.60
N VAL A 170 -14.43 -5.32 10.41
CA VAL A 170 -13.33 -6.26 10.13
C VAL A 170 -12.66 -5.93 8.80
N VAL A 171 -13.45 -5.65 7.76
CA VAL A 171 -12.91 -5.25 6.43
C VAL A 171 -12.11 -3.96 6.53
N ALA A 172 -12.63 -2.96 7.24
CA ALA A 172 -11.94 -1.69 7.45
C ALA A 172 -10.64 -1.87 8.22
N LEU A 173 -10.64 -2.69 9.27
CA LEU A 173 -9.46 -2.96 10.08
C LEU A 173 -8.36 -3.65 9.25
N PHE A 174 -8.73 -4.64 8.43
CA PHE A 174 -7.80 -5.29 7.51
C PHE A 174 -7.20 -4.28 6.51
N ALA A 175 -8.05 -3.47 5.88
CA ALA A 175 -7.60 -2.44 4.92
C ALA A 175 -6.67 -1.42 5.59
N LEU A 176 -6.95 -1.00 6.83
CA LEU A 176 -6.14 -0.07 7.62
C LEU A 176 -4.74 -0.64 7.91
N PHE A 177 -4.66 -1.88 8.36
CA PHE A 177 -3.36 -2.51 8.61
C PHE A 177 -2.55 -2.66 7.32
N ALA A 178 -3.19 -3.09 6.22
CA ALA A 178 -2.53 -3.21 4.93
C ALA A 178 -2.02 -1.85 4.44
N PHE A 179 -2.86 -0.82 4.46
CA PHE A 179 -2.51 0.55 4.07
C PHE A 179 -1.32 1.08 4.89
N ASN A 180 -1.40 1.02 6.22
CA ASN A 180 -0.34 1.52 7.10
C ASN A 180 0.98 0.76 6.91
N TYR A 181 0.91 -0.56 6.73
CA TYR A 181 2.10 -1.37 6.51
C TYR A 181 2.81 -0.99 5.21
N PHE A 182 2.06 -0.90 4.09
CA PHE A 182 2.65 -0.58 2.79
C PHE A 182 3.09 0.88 2.68
N SER A 183 2.35 1.83 3.25
CA SER A 183 2.76 3.25 3.31
C SER A 183 4.08 3.41 4.05
N ARG A 184 4.22 2.81 5.22
CA ARG A 184 5.47 2.81 5.99
C ARG A 184 6.62 2.13 5.25
N ARG A 185 6.32 1.12 4.46
CA ARG A 185 7.33 0.43 3.65
C ARG A 185 7.79 1.29 2.47
N LEU A 186 6.87 2.01 1.86
CA LEU A 186 7.15 2.96 0.78
C LEU A 186 8.00 4.14 1.29
N GLU A 187 7.61 4.77 2.40
CA GLU A 187 8.37 5.85 3.03
C GLU A 187 9.85 5.45 3.23
N ARG A 188 10.09 4.30 3.86
CA ARG A 188 11.46 3.80 4.08
C ARG A 188 12.23 3.59 2.78
N LEU A 189 11.57 3.08 1.74
CA LEU A 189 12.22 2.90 0.44
C LEU A 189 12.58 4.26 -0.17
N MET A 190 11.72 5.25 -0.06
CA MET A 190 11.99 6.60 -0.57
C MET A 190 13.15 7.25 0.20
N ASP A 191 13.22 7.12 1.52
CA ASP A 191 14.33 7.59 2.35
C ASP A 191 15.67 6.93 1.92
N GLU A 192 15.66 5.61 1.67
CA GLU A 192 16.84 4.86 1.19
C GLU A 192 17.28 5.37 -0.20
N LEU A 193 16.33 5.63 -1.12
CA LEU A 193 16.63 6.15 -2.46
C LEU A 193 17.15 7.58 -2.42
N GLU A 194 16.60 8.43 -1.56
CA GLU A 194 17.08 9.79 -1.35
C GLU A 194 18.49 9.81 -0.78
N SER A 195 18.77 8.99 0.24
CA SER A 195 20.10 8.82 0.80
C SER A 195 21.11 8.37 -0.26
N PHE A 196 20.73 7.42 -1.12
CA PHE A 196 21.55 6.97 -2.24
C PHE A 196 21.84 8.10 -3.23
N ALA A 197 20.81 8.89 -3.62
CA ALA A 197 20.95 10.00 -4.55
C ALA A 197 21.87 11.09 -3.99
N ASN A 198 21.70 11.45 -2.72
CA ASN A 198 22.50 12.47 -2.05
C ASN A 198 23.97 12.04 -1.90
N ALA A 199 24.24 10.75 -1.63
CA ALA A 199 25.59 10.22 -1.60
C ALA A 199 26.28 10.35 -2.98
N ARG A 200 25.56 10.02 -4.07
CA ARG A 200 26.09 10.17 -5.45
C ARG A 200 26.34 11.61 -5.83
N LEU A 201 25.43 12.49 -5.47
CA LEU A 201 25.57 13.93 -5.72
C LEU A 201 26.81 14.48 -5.01
N SER A 202 27.05 14.09 -3.76
CA SER A 202 28.22 14.51 -2.98
C SER A 202 29.53 14.04 -3.60
N GLU A 203 29.61 12.78 -4.09
CA GLU A 203 30.77 12.26 -4.77
C GLU A 203 31.11 13.04 -6.05
N ILE A 204 30.08 13.35 -6.87
CA ILE A 204 30.29 14.10 -8.11
C ILE A 204 30.75 15.51 -7.80
N ARG A 205 30.16 16.19 -6.81
CA ARG A 205 30.55 17.53 -6.39
C ARG A 205 31.99 17.59 -5.86
N LEU A 206 32.40 16.55 -5.12
CA LEU A 206 33.80 16.44 -4.65
C LEU A 206 34.80 16.20 -5.80
N ALA A 207 34.40 15.43 -6.82
CA ALA A 207 35.23 15.18 -7.98
C ALA A 207 35.37 16.43 -8.88
N ASP A 208 34.33 17.27 -8.94
CA ASP A 208 34.33 18.52 -9.71
C ASP A 208 34.93 19.72 -8.94
N ALA A 209 35.21 19.57 -7.62
CA ALA A 209 35.81 20.63 -6.83
C ALA A 209 37.29 20.84 -7.23
N PRO A 210 37.73 22.09 -7.50
CA PRO A 210 39.13 22.37 -7.83
C PRO A 210 40.03 21.99 -6.64
N ALA A 211 41.15 21.35 -6.95
CA ALA A 211 42.12 20.77 -5.99
C ALA A 211 42.75 21.74 -4.95
N GLY A 212 42.15 22.87 -4.71
CA GLY A 212 42.58 23.89 -3.74
C GLY A 212 41.48 24.49 -2.89
N ALA A 213 40.24 23.92 -2.92
CA ALA A 213 39.09 24.49 -2.23
C ALA A 213 38.68 23.71 -0.94
N LEU A 214 39.51 22.78 -0.46
CA LEU A 214 39.33 22.16 0.85
C LEU A 214 40.04 22.98 1.92
N PRO A 215 39.34 23.38 3.02
CA PRO A 215 39.96 24.10 4.13
C PRO A 215 40.95 23.24 4.90
#